data_5db1e3e834cee8ed2b190d588a7b583a
#
_entry.id   5db1e3e834cee8ed2b190d588a7b583a
#
_cell.length_a   1.000
_cell.length_b   1.000
_cell.length_c   1.000
_cell.angle_alpha   90.00
_cell.angle_beta   90.00
_cell.angle_gamma   90.00
#
_symmetry.space_group_name_H-M   'P 1'
#
loop_
_entity.id
_entity.type
_entity.pdbx_description
1 polymer ?
#
loop_
_entity_poly.entity_id
_entity_poly.type
_entity_poly.pdbx_seq_one_letter_code
_entity_poly.pdbx_strand_id
1 'polypeptide(L)'
;MDSEIENRIILLESLIIELYITKLREYGYVVIPNVLTDTEVDEAKTLFFKWKNSIPDLDKFHNTADPHGIFKFHQVGHQEHAWFIRTRPKIIEIFKKLWETEELVVSFDGCCYIPKNCTKKDKLWTHTDQAPCNKGETCFQGFVALTKNDERTLIVYEKSHLLHEEYFKKKKYY
;
A
#
# COMPACT_ATOMS: atom_id res chain seq x y z
N MET A 1 -22.35 -25.99 2.24
CA MET A 1 -22.96 -24.66 2.43
C MET A 1 -23.89 -24.47 1.25
N ASP A 2 -25.04 -23.84 1.44
CA ASP A 2 -26.02 -23.68 0.36
C ASP A 2 -25.46 -22.73 -0.70
N SER A 3 -25.48 -23.11 -1.97
CA SER A 3 -24.91 -22.31 -3.08
C SER A 3 -25.53 -20.89 -3.16
N GLU A 4 -26.78 -20.75 -2.71
CA GLU A 4 -27.46 -19.46 -2.65
C GLU A 4 -26.85 -18.55 -1.57
N ILE A 5 -26.46 -19.11 -0.43
CA ILE A 5 -25.78 -18.36 0.65
C ILE A 5 -24.39 -17.91 0.19
N GLU A 6 -23.63 -18.77 -0.46
CA GLU A 6 -22.31 -18.43 -1.01
C GLU A 6 -22.41 -17.30 -2.04
N ASN A 7 -23.34 -17.36 -2.97
CA ASN A 7 -23.56 -16.32 -3.96
C ASN A 7 -23.95 -14.98 -3.33
N ARG A 8 -24.74 -14.99 -2.27
CA ARG A 8 -25.10 -13.78 -1.51
C ARG A 8 -23.91 -13.17 -0.79
N ILE A 9 -23.02 -13.99 -0.21
CA ILE A 9 -21.80 -13.52 0.45
C ILE A 9 -20.87 -12.85 -0.57
N ILE A 10 -20.63 -13.49 -1.72
CA ILE A 10 -19.80 -12.94 -2.79
C ILE A 10 -20.35 -11.60 -3.28
N LEU A 11 -21.67 -11.51 -3.48
CA LEU A 11 -22.30 -10.26 -3.89
C LEU A 11 -22.13 -9.14 -2.86
N LEU A 12 -22.30 -9.45 -1.58
CA LEU A 12 -22.12 -8.48 -0.50
C LEU A 12 -20.66 -8.00 -0.39
N GLU A 13 -19.69 -8.90 -0.48
CA GLU A 13 -18.27 -8.52 -0.49
C GLU A 13 -17.94 -7.61 -1.68
N SER A 14 -18.46 -7.90 -2.86
CA SER A 14 -18.29 -7.06 -4.05
C SER A 14 -18.86 -5.65 -3.84
N LEU A 15 -20.08 -5.53 -3.31
CA LEU A 15 -20.72 -4.24 -3.02
C LEU A 15 -19.94 -3.43 -1.97
N ILE A 16 -19.38 -4.10 -0.96
CA ILE A 16 -18.55 -3.47 0.05
C ILE A 16 -17.27 -2.89 -0.58
N ILE A 17 -16.62 -3.61 -1.47
CA ILE A 17 -15.43 -3.10 -2.17
C ILE A 17 -15.78 -1.87 -3.01
N GLU A 18 -16.89 -1.88 -3.73
CA GLU A 18 -17.36 -0.73 -4.51
C GLU A 18 -17.61 0.51 -3.65
N LEU A 19 -18.16 0.32 -2.44
CA LEU A 19 -18.32 1.41 -1.48
C LEU A 19 -16.98 2.00 -1.04
N TYR A 20 -15.94 1.16 -0.81
CA TYR A 20 -14.61 1.63 -0.49
C TYR A 20 -13.96 2.37 -1.66
N ILE A 21 -14.13 1.91 -2.89
CA ILE A 21 -13.64 2.61 -4.09
C ILE A 21 -14.32 3.97 -4.25
N THR A 22 -15.62 4.05 -4.01
CA THR A 22 -16.35 5.33 -4.01
C THR A 22 -15.76 6.31 -2.99
N LYS A 23 -15.50 5.85 -1.77
CA LYS A 23 -14.84 6.66 -0.73
C LYS A 23 -13.43 7.07 -1.12
N LEU A 24 -12.64 6.18 -1.72
CA LEU A 24 -11.31 6.49 -2.23
C LEU A 24 -11.35 7.64 -3.24
N ARG A 25 -12.27 7.59 -4.20
CA ARG A 25 -12.45 8.65 -5.20
C ARG A 25 -12.97 9.96 -4.61
N GLU A 26 -13.76 9.91 -3.54
CA GLU A 26 -14.25 11.10 -2.85
C GLU A 26 -13.18 11.77 -1.97
N TYR A 27 -12.45 10.99 -1.16
CA TYR A 27 -11.55 11.51 -0.13
C TYR A 27 -10.06 11.46 -0.52
N GLY A 28 -9.68 10.68 -1.53
CA GLY A 28 -8.30 10.46 -1.96
C GLY A 28 -7.57 9.38 -1.17
N TYR A 29 -8.24 8.76 -0.21
CA TYR A 29 -7.75 7.60 0.54
C TYR A 29 -8.92 6.77 1.07
N VAL A 30 -8.63 5.52 1.38
CA VAL A 30 -9.55 4.64 2.09
C VAL A 30 -8.77 3.59 2.88
N VAL A 31 -9.30 3.21 4.03
CA VAL A 31 -8.79 2.07 4.80
C VAL A 31 -9.80 0.94 4.71
N ILE A 32 -9.37 -0.18 4.18
CA ILE A 32 -10.19 -1.40 4.04
C ILE A 32 -9.75 -2.38 5.14
N PRO A 33 -10.56 -2.62 6.15
CA PRO A 33 -10.22 -3.53 7.25
C PRO A 33 -10.32 -5.00 6.84
N ASN A 34 -9.61 -5.86 7.54
CA ASN A 34 -9.72 -7.32 7.47
C ASN A 34 -9.53 -7.91 6.06
N VAL A 35 -8.64 -7.28 5.26
CA VAL A 35 -8.29 -7.79 3.92
C VAL A 35 -7.46 -9.07 4.03
N LEU A 36 -6.56 -9.13 5.01
CA LEU A 36 -5.84 -10.33 5.39
C LEU A 36 -6.41 -10.91 6.69
N THR A 37 -6.40 -12.22 6.81
CA THR A 37 -6.63 -12.92 8.08
C THR A 37 -5.45 -12.75 9.02
N ASP A 38 -5.64 -12.97 10.31
CA ASP A 38 -4.55 -12.93 11.29
C ASP A 38 -3.43 -13.91 10.95
N THR A 39 -3.77 -15.09 10.46
CA THR A 39 -2.80 -16.10 9.99
C THR A 39 -1.98 -15.59 8.80
N GLU A 40 -2.61 -14.94 7.84
CA GLU A 40 -1.91 -14.36 6.69
C GLU A 40 -1.01 -13.18 7.11
N VAL A 41 -1.44 -12.38 8.07
CA VAL A 41 -0.60 -11.31 8.65
C VAL A 41 0.63 -11.90 9.33
N ASP A 42 0.48 -12.96 10.11
CA ASP A 42 1.59 -13.61 10.81
C ASP A 42 2.55 -14.29 9.84
N GLU A 43 2.05 -14.93 8.80
CA GLU A 43 2.87 -15.49 7.72
C GLU A 43 3.66 -14.40 7.00
N ALA A 44 3.02 -13.32 6.60
CA ALA A 44 3.68 -12.19 5.94
C ALA A 44 4.81 -11.59 6.81
N LYS A 45 4.58 -11.45 8.13
CA LYS A 45 5.61 -11.02 9.08
C LYS A 45 6.76 -12.02 9.17
N THR A 46 6.45 -13.31 9.24
CA THR A 46 7.46 -14.36 9.32
C THR A 46 8.37 -14.34 8.10
N LEU A 47 7.79 -14.25 6.90
CA LEU A 47 8.53 -14.15 5.64
C LEU A 47 9.38 -12.87 5.57
N PHE A 48 8.83 -11.74 6.01
CA PHE A 48 9.58 -10.49 6.08
C PHE A 48 10.80 -10.59 7.01
N PHE A 49 10.61 -11.08 8.24
CA PHE A 49 11.71 -11.20 9.19
C PHE A 49 12.73 -12.27 8.80
N LYS A 50 12.32 -13.35 8.14
CA LYS A 50 13.23 -14.34 7.54
C LYS A 50 14.19 -13.66 6.55
N TRP A 51 13.66 -12.86 5.62
CA TRP A 51 14.46 -12.10 4.68
C TRP A 51 15.30 -11.04 5.38
N LYS A 52 14.71 -10.21 6.22
CA LYS A 52 15.40 -9.14 6.91
C LYS A 52 16.60 -9.64 7.73
N ASN A 53 16.43 -10.73 8.47
CA ASN A 53 17.46 -11.30 9.31
C ASN A 53 18.57 -12.04 8.53
N SER A 54 18.36 -12.32 7.25
CA SER A 54 19.38 -12.88 6.37
C SER A 54 20.42 -11.85 5.90
N ILE A 55 20.17 -10.56 6.13
CA ILE A 55 21.02 -9.47 5.68
C ILE A 55 21.74 -8.88 6.91
N PRO A 56 23.07 -9.04 7.01
CA PRO A 56 23.84 -8.49 8.12
C PRO A 56 23.69 -6.97 8.23
N ASP A 57 23.58 -6.48 9.46
CA ASP A 57 23.53 -5.04 9.79
C ASP A 57 22.46 -4.22 9.05
N LEU A 58 21.42 -4.87 8.54
CA LEU A 58 20.39 -4.21 7.74
C LEU A 58 19.70 -3.07 8.50
N ASP A 59 19.39 -3.24 9.78
CA ASP A 59 18.78 -2.19 10.61
C ASP A 59 19.66 -0.94 10.72
N LYS A 60 20.97 -1.13 10.87
CA LYS A 60 21.93 -0.01 10.92
C LYS A 60 21.99 0.72 9.60
N PHE A 61 22.08 -0.02 8.50
CA PHE A 61 22.08 0.56 7.15
C PHE A 61 20.78 1.31 6.88
N HIS A 62 19.64 0.69 7.14
CA HIS A 62 18.32 1.26 6.90
C HIS A 62 18.09 2.54 7.71
N ASN A 63 18.41 2.53 9.00
CA ASN A 63 18.32 3.73 9.85
C ASN A 63 19.20 4.90 9.36
N THR A 64 20.25 4.61 8.61
CA THR A 64 21.15 5.62 8.05
C THR A 64 20.68 6.10 6.69
N ALA A 65 20.22 5.19 5.83
CA ALA A 65 19.94 5.46 4.44
C ALA A 65 18.57 6.14 4.21
N ASP A 66 17.53 5.77 4.98
CA ASP A 66 16.20 6.30 4.77
C ASP A 66 15.53 6.76 6.08
N PRO A 67 15.28 8.07 6.26
CA PRO A 67 14.61 8.58 7.45
C PRO A 67 13.14 8.21 7.53
N HIS A 68 12.50 7.85 6.41
CA HIS A 68 11.09 7.53 6.33
C HIS A 68 10.81 6.04 6.54
N GLY A 69 11.85 5.23 6.70
CA GLY A 69 11.73 3.80 6.94
C GLY A 69 11.36 2.99 5.69
N ILE A 70 11.54 3.54 4.50
CA ILE A 70 11.18 2.86 3.25
C ILE A 70 12.37 2.04 2.75
N PHE A 71 12.21 0.72 2.72
CA PHE A 71 13.16 -0.19 2.09
C PHE A 71 13.01 -0.17 0.57
N LYS A 72 14.12 0.11 -0.12
CA LYS A 72 14.23 0.10 -1.59
C LYS A 72 15.37 -0.81 -2.07
N PHE A 73 16.13 -1.40 -1.14
CA PHE A 73 17.36 -2.13 -1.40
C PHE A 73 17.17 -3.63 -1.21
N HIS A 74 18.18 -4.41 -1.55
CA HIS A 74 18.22 -5.87 -1.36
C HIS A 74 17.01 -6.59 -1.98
N GLN A 75 16.54 -6.08 -3.12
CA GLN A 75 15.42 -6.66 -3.88
C GLN A 75 14.16 -6.88 -3.05
N VAL A 76 13.89 -5.99 -2.08
CA VAL A 76 12.77 -6.11 -1.14
C VAL A 76 11.43 -6.35 -1.84
N GLY A 77 11.19 -5.69 -2.97
CA GLY A 77 9.96 -5.83 -3.75
C GLY A 77 9.79 -7.18 -4.46
N HIS A 78 10.86 -8.02 -4.49
CA HIS A 78 10.85 -9.36 -5.11
C HIS A 78 10.94 -10.49 -4.07
N GLN A 79 10.86 -10.16 -2.78
CA GLN A 79 10.96 -11.16 -1.72
C GLN A 79 9.64 -11.91 -1.50
N GLU A 80 9.72 -13.09 -0.88
CA GLU A 80 8.57 -13.95 -0.60
C GLU A 80 7.42 -13.21 0.08
N HIS A 81 7.71 -12.39 1.09
CA HIS A 81 6.68 -11.61 1.80
C HIS A 81 5.92 -10.64 0.89
N ALA A 82 6.61 -10.00 -0.05
CA ALA A 82 5.99 -9.07 -0.98
C ALA A 82 5.07 -9.82 -1.97
N TRP A 83 5.53 -10.92 -2.52
CA TRP A 83 4.72 -11.76 -3.40
C TRP A 83 3.57 -12.43 -2.67
N PHE A 84 3.81 -12.89 -1.44
CA PHE A 84 2.76 -13.47 -0.61
C PHE A 84 1.58 -12.49 -0.45
N ILE A 85 1.83 -11.24 -0.09
CA ILE A 85 0.79 -10.22 0.09
C ILE A 85 0.08 -9.93 -1.22
N ARG A 86 0.81 -9.63 -2.28
CA ARG A 86 0.25 -9.23 -3.58
C ARG A 86 -0.65 -10.28 -4.20
N THR A 87 -0.39 -11.54 -3.94
CA THR A 87 -1.16 -12.67 -4.48
C THR A 87 -2.34 -13.08 -3.60
N ARG A 88 -2.64 -12.37 -2.52
CA ARG A 88 -3.85 -12.67 -1.74
C ARG A 88 -5.10 -12.38 -2.54
N PRO A 89 -6.07 -13.30 -2.56
CA PRO A 89 -7.29 -13.17 -3.37
C PRO A 89 -8.01 -11.84 -3.15
N LYS A 90 -8.18 -11.41 -1.89
CA LYS A 90 -8.83 -10.14 -1.57
C LYS A 90 -8.05 -8.91 -2.04
N ILE A 91 -6.72 -8.96 -2.04
CA ILE A 91 -5.89 -7.88 -2.60
C ILE A 91 -6.11 -7.77 -4.11
N ILE A 92 -6.03 -8.90 -4.81
CA ILE A 92 -6.26 -8.96 -6.26
C ILE A 92 -7.66 -8.44 -6.60
N GLU A 93 -8.68 -8.89 -5.88
CA GLU A 93 -10.07 -8.48 -6.12
C GLU A 93 -10.28 -6.96 -5.97
N ILE A 94 -9.69 -6.36 -4.93
CA ILE A 94 -9.73 -4.91 -4.74
C ILE A 94 -9.12 -4.18 -5.95
N PHE A 95 -7.95 -4.60 -6.42
CA PHE A 95 -7.30 -3.95 -7.56
C PHE A 95 -8.00 -4.20 -8.89
N LYS A 96 -8.60 -5.39 -9.09
CA LYS A 96 -9.45 -5.67 -10.24
C LYS A 96 -10.66 -4.73 -10.30
N LYS A 97 -11.33 -4.55 -9.18
CA LYS A 97 -12.46 -3.62 -9.06
C LYS A 97 -12.02 -2.17 -9.25
N LEU A 98 -10.90 -1.78 -8.67
CA LEU A 98 -10.36 -0.43 -8.75
C LEU A 98 -9.99 -0.02 -10.18
N TRP A 99 -9.35 -0.92 -10.93
CA TRP A 99 -8.92 -0.71 -12.31
C TRP A 99 -9.94 -1.18 -13.35
N GLU A 100 -11.04 -1.80 -12.93
CA GLU A 100 -12.10 -2.33 -13.81
C GLU A 100 -11.55 -3.31 -14.88
N THR A 101 -10.57 -4.14 -14.49
CA THR A 101 -9.92 -5.11 -15.38
C THR A 101 -9.48 -6.37 -14.64
N GLU A 102 -9.51 -7.49 -15.34
CA GLU A 102 -8.93 -8.76 -14.89
C GLU A 102 -7.42 -8.84 -15.15
N GLU A 103 -6.90 -8.03 -16.06
CA GLU A 103 -5.51 -8.03 -16.51
C GLU A 103 -4.69 -7.07 -15.66
N LEU A 104 -4.16 -7.58 -14.54
CA LEU A 104 -3.31 -6.83 -13.62
C LEU A 104 -1.85 -7.19 -13.80
N VAL A 105 -0.99 -6.19 -13.68
CA VAL A 105 0.46 -6.35 -13.58
C VAL A 105 0.93 -5.80 -12.25
N VAL A 106 1.99 -6.40 -11.70
CA VAL A 106 2.60 -5.94 -10.45
C VAL A 106 3.66 -4.90 -10.77
N SER A 107 3.56 -3.72 -10.17
CA SER A 107 4.64 -2.73 -10.24
C SER A 107 5.79 -3.10 -9.30
N PHE A 108 6.96 -2.51 -9.54
CA PHE A 108 8.07 -2.57 -8.59
C PHE A 108 7.69 -1.85 -7.29
N ASP A 109 8.08 -2.43 -6.16
CA ASP A 109 7.53 -2.03 -4.88
C ASP A 109 8.58 -2.11 -3.75
N GLY A 110 8.25 -1.57 -2.60
CA GLY A 110 9.06 -1.59 -1.40
C GLY A 110 8.29 -2.04 -0.17
N CYS A 111 8.88 -1.87 0.99
CA CYS A 111 8.16 -1.97 2.25
C CYS A 111 8.61 -0.88 3.22
N CYS A 112 7.75 -0.51 4.15
CA CYS A 112 8.08 0.39 5.23
C CYS A 112 8.34 -0.42 6.50
N TYR A 113 9.51 -0.20 7.10
CA TYR A 113 9.87 -0.81 8.37
C TYR A 113 10.65 0.19 9.22
N ILE A 114 10.17 0.47 10.41
CA ILE A 114 10.82 1.34 11.36
C ILE A 114 11.12 0.54 12.62
N PRO A 115 12.40 0.30 12.95
CA PRO A 115 12.77 -0.38 14.18
C PRO A 115 12.28 0.37 15.41
N LYS A 116 11.87 -0.36 16.46
CA LYS A 116 11.39 0.23 17.71
C LYS A 116 12.36 1.23 18.37
N ASN A 117 13.65 1.02 18.16
CA ASN A 117 14.74 1.87 18.71
C ASN A 117 15.26 2.90 17.69
N CYS A 118 14.54 3.17 16.63
CA CYS A 118 14.94 4.16 15.64
C CYS A 118 14.91 5.56 16.27
N THR A 119 16.09 6.19 16.33
CA THR A 119 16.27 7.54 16.88
C THR A 119 16.14 8.64 15.83
N LYS A 120 16.08 8.27 14.56
CA LYS A 120 16.02 9.23 13.47
C LYS A 120 14.68 9.95 13.46
N LYS A 121 14.74 11.29 13.46
CA LYS A 121 13.53 12.11 13.36
C LYS A 121 13.00 12.04 11.93
N ASP A 122 11.71 11.84 11.82
CA ASP A 122 11.02 11.93 10.56
C ASP A 122 10.99 13.36 10.02
N LYS A 123 10.99 13.48 8.70
CA LYS A 123 10.86 14.77 8.00
C LYS A 123 9.68 14.64 7.04
N LEU A 124 8.78 15.61 7.09
CA LEU A 124 7.75 15.72 6.08
C LEU A 124 8.39 15.87 4.69
N TRP A 125 7.95 15.05 3.75
CA TRP A 125 8.39 15.08 2.35
C TRP A 125 7.21 14.91 1.42
N THR A 126 6.27 15.82 1.54
CA THR A 126 5.04 15.83 0.75
C THR A 126 5.35 15.72 -0.74
N HIS A 127 4.78 14.72 -1.39
CA HIS A 127 4.93 14.45 -2.81
C HIS A 127 3.65 13.85 -3.37
N THR A 128 3.62 13.63 -4.66
CA THR A 128 2.62 12.83 -5.36
C THR A 128 3.31 11.70 -6.09
N ASP A 129 2.76 10.50 -6.06
CA ASP A 129 3.29 9.38 -6.85
C ASP A 129 2.88 9.52 -8.32
N GLN A 130 1.70 10.06 -8.59
CA GLN A 130 1.30 10.38 -9.94
C GLN A 130 2.15 11.51 -10.51
N ALA A 131 2.69 11.30 -11.73
CA ALA A 131 3.50 12.29 -12.41
C ALA A 131 2.72 13.60 -12.65
N PRO A 132 3.37 14.79 -12.56
CA PRO A 132 2.71 16.08 -12.75
C PRO A 132 2.00 16.26 -14.09
N CYS A 133 2.48 15.60 -15.14
CA CYS A 133 1.91 15.68 -16.50
C CYS A 133 0.71 14.74 -16.71
N ASN A 134 0.49 13.78 -15.84
CA ASN A 134 -0.62 12.84 -15.97
C ASN A 134 -1.93 13.47 -15.51
N LYS A 135 -2.99 13.14 -16.23
CA LYS A 135 -4.34 13.62 -15.96
C LYS A 135 -5.24 12.45 -15.54
N GLY A 136 -6.25 12.77 -14.75
CA GLY A 136 -7.19 11.76 -14.26
C GLY A 136 -6.55 10.76 -13.31
N GLU A 137 -7.17 9.61 -13.15
CA GLU A 137 -6.74 8.54 -12.25
C GLU A 137 -5.77 7.60 -12.99
N THR A 138 -4.47 7.79 -12.82
CA THR A 138 -3.43 6.96 -13.47
C THR A 138 -2.50 6.29 -12.48
N CYS A 139 -2.65 6.55 -11.18
CA CYS A 139 -1.83 5.96 -10.13
C CYS A 139 -2.64 5.73 -8.86
N PHE A 140 -2.64 4.51 -8.39
CA PHE A 140 -3.14 4.16 -7.06
C PHE A 140 -2.04 3.45 -6.28
N GLN A 141 -1.76 3.91 -5.08
CA GLN A 141 -0.84 3.25 -4.16
C GLN A 141 -1.63 2.54 -3.07
N GLY A 142 -1.29 1.29 -2.82
CA GLY A 142 -1.82 0.54 -1.69
C GLY A 142 -0.70 0.00 -0.82
N PHE A 143 -0.93 -0.09 0.49
CA PHE A 143 -0.06 -0.87 1.36
C PHE A 143 -0.86 -1.62 2.41
N VAL A 144 -0.27 -2.69 2.91
CA VAL A 144 -0.86 -3.53 3.95
C VAL A 144 -0.14 -3.28 5.26
N ALA A 145 -0.88 -2.88 6.28
CA ALA A 145 -0.34 -2.73 7.64
C ALA A 145 -0.25 -4.12 8.29
N LEU A 146 0.97 -4.57 8.59
CA LEU A 146 1.23 -5.84 9.25
C LEU A 146 1.39 -5.71 10.78
N THR A 147 1.49 -4.48 11.27
CA THR A 147 1.64 -4.17 12.70
C THR A 147 0.74 -3.01 13.07
N LYS A 148 0.46 -2.86 14.36
CA LYS A 148 -0.16 -1.64 14.86
C LYS A 148 0.82 -0.48 14.67
N ASN A 149 0.36 0.57 13.99
CA ASN A 149 1.16 1.75 13.68
C ASN A 149 0.47 2.97 14.31
N ASP A 150 0.98 3.39 15.44
CA ASP A 150 0.47 4.57 16.17
C ASP A 150 1.24 5.84 15.79
N GLU A 151 2.49 5.68 15.35
CA GLU A 151 3.40 6.77 14.99
C GLU A 151 4.05 6.54 13.62
N ARG A 152 4.48 7.61 12.96
CA ARG A 152 5.27 7.56 11.72
C ARG A 152 4.61 6.73 10.62
N THR A 153 3.33 6.99 10.39
CA THR A 153 2.53 6.35 9.35
C THR A 153 2.37 7.26 8.14
N LEU A 154 1.62 6.79 7.15
CA LEU A 154 1.25 7.59 5.99
C LEU A 154 0.40 8.80 6.41
N ILE A 155 0.76 9.97 5.90
CA ILE A 155 -0.01 11.21 6.02
C ILE A 155 -0.58 11.53 4.65
N VAL A 156 -1.90 11.69 4.59
CA VAL A 156 -2.62 12.05 3.36
C VAL A 156 -3.31 13.40 3.56
N TYR A 157 -3.16 14.28 2.59
CA TYR A 157 -3.98 15.51 2.52
C TYR A 157 -5.29 15.16 1.84
N GLU A 158 -6.34 15.05 2.63
CA GLU A 158 -7.66 14.67 2.16
C GLU A 158 -8.12 15.53 0.98
N LYS A 159 -8.66 14.89 -0.05
CA LYS A 159 -9.13 15.52 -1.30
C LYS A 159 -8.03 16.20 -2.14
N SER A 160 -6.76 16.07 -1.77
CA SER A 160 -5.65 16.67 -2.54
C SER A 160 -5.54 16.13 -3.97
N HIS A 161 -5.95 14.90 -4.22
CA HIS A 161 -5.98 14.29 -5.56
C HIS A 161 -6.87 15.06 -6.53
N LEU A 162 -7.96 15.67 -6.07
CA LEU A 162 -8.84 16.50 -6.89
C LEU A 162 -8.17 17.81 -7.34
N LEU A 163 -7.11 18.22 -6.67
CA LEU A 163 -6.37 19.45 -6.95
C LEU A 163 -5.11 19.22 -7.78
N HIS A 164 -4.78 17.96 -8.11
CA HIS A 164 -3.51 17.59 -8.76
C HIS A 164 -3.25 18.38 -10.04
N GLU A 165 -4.16 18.35 -10.99
CA GLU A 165 -3.97 19.04 -12.28
C GLU A 165 -3.86 20.56 -12.12
N GLU A 166 -4.70 21.16 -11.28
CA GLU A 166 -4.68 22.59 -11.02
C GLU A 166 -3.37 23.02 -10.34
N TYR A 167 -2.94 22.25 -9.34
CA TYR A 167 -1.70 22.51 -8.62
C TYR A 167 -0.49 22.53 -9.55
N PHE A 168 -0.31 21.46 -10.34
CA PHE A 168 0.85 21.35 -11.24
C PHE A 168 0.79 22.31 -12.42
N LYS A 169 -0.39 22.64 -12.93
CA LYS A 169 -0.58 23.70 -13.94
C LYS A 169 -0.11 25.07 -13.44
N LYS A 170 -0.36 25.39 -12.15
CA LYS A 170 0.11 26.65 -11.55
C LYS A 170 1.60 26.67 -11.28
N LYS A 171 2.20 25.54 -10.98
CA LYS A 171 3.63 25.45 -10.57
C LYS A 171 4.61 25.44 -11.73
N LYS A 172 4.17 25.30 -12.99
CA LYS A 172 5.04 25.22 -14.19
C LYS A 172 6.24 24.28 -13.98
N TYR A 173 5.97 23.05 -13.56
CA TYR A 173 7.02 22.02 -13.54
C TYR A 173 7.30 21.63 -15.01
N TYR A 174 8.48 21.97 -15.48
CA TYR A 174 9.07 21.57 -16.75
C TYR A 174 9.88 20.31 -16.58
#